data_aefc025ef47ed74789019893f21a5d7b
#
_entry.id   aefc025ef47ed74789019893f21a5d7b
#
_cell.length_a   1.000
_cell.length_b   1.000
_cell.length_c   1.000
_cell.angle_alpha   90.00
_cell.angle_beta   90.00
_cell.angle_gamma   90.00
#
_symmetry.space_group_name_H-M   'P 1'
#
loop_
_entity.id
_entity.type
_entity.pdbx_description
1 polymer ?
#
loop_
_entity_poly.entity_id
_entity_poly.type
_entity_poly.pdbx_seq_one_letter_code
_entity_poly.pdbx_strand_id
1 'polypeptide(L)'
;MKKVCMSLFFLLFSGTMVAQDGLFMGLGVGAAFPLGENQQVGVMLNPVSVSLQLGHEGSFLGLTAGFLIASKSQYPVHYQRDTGEKKYVYDYTKGAFSSAPLYEHFTSEKNSLSGVFVLLEYTLPFWENEQYHLGGLVSIGGCGVSFEPKDEGLKDRKDLDKNEKTRMVFALGVQNTFELERHIIQLSLQYFLQNPTLSGVTPSLKGNYLLMRVTFSGRWWS
;
A
#
# COMPACT_ATOMS: atom_id res chain seq x y z
N MET A 1 -8.79 -17.10 -14.69
CA MET A 1 -8.59 -16.44 -13.41
C MET A 1 -9.22 -15.04 -13.30
N LYS A 2 -9.12 -14.13 -14.31
CA LYS A 2 -9.75 -12.78 -14.26
C LYS A 2 -11.27 -12.79 -14.06
N LYS A 3 -12.00 -13.73 -14.67
CA LYS A 3 -13.47 -13.82 -14.56
C LYS A 3 -13.94 -14.31 -13.18
N VAL A 4 -13.17 -15.17 -12.50
CA VAL A 4 -13.51 -15.71 -11.17
C VAL A 4 -13.37 -14.64 -10.10
N CYS A 5 -12.30 -13.80 -10.14
CA CYS A 5 -12.14 -12.68 -9.23
C CYS A 5 -13.26 -11.64 -9.33
N MET A 6 -13.71 -11.35 -10.58
CA MET A 6 -14.78 -10.39 -10.81
C MET A 6 -16.14 -10.93 -10.32
N SER A 7 -16.39 -12.23 -10.47
CA SER A 7 -17.63 -12.86 -9.97
C SER A 7 -17.64 -12.95 -8.43
N LEU A 8 -16.49 -13.20 -7.81
CA LEU A 8 -16.37 -13.19 -6.33
C LEU A 8 -16.59 -11.78 -5.77
N PHE A 9 -16.08 -10.76 -6.46
CA PHE A 9 -16.29 -9.36 -6.11
C PHE A 9 -17.77 -8.96 -6.19
N PHE A 10 -18.47 -9.38 -7.25
CA PHE A 10 -19.92 -9.16 -7.40
C PHE A 10 -20.75 -9.95 -6.38
N LEU A 11 -20.38 -11.18 -6.05
CA LEU A 11 -21.07 -11.99 -5.04
C LEU A 11 -20.91 -11.42 -3.62
N LEU A 12 -19.75 -10.88 -3.27
CA LEU A 12 -19.52 -10.19 -2.00
C LEU A 12 -20.32 -8.88 -1.92
N PHE A 13 -20.49 -8.17 -3.04
CA PHE A 13 -21.28 -6.94 -3.09
C PHE A 13 -22.80 -7.20 -3.12
N SER A 14 -23.26 -8.25 -3.78
CA SER A 14 -24.70 -8.54 -3.89
C SER A 14 -25.31 -9.11 -2.61
N GLY A 15 -24.50 -9.72 -1.73
CA GLY A 15 -24.97 -10.29 -0.45
C GLY A 15 -25.17 -9.26 0.69
N THR A 16 -24.61 -8.04 0.56
CA THR A 16 -24.59 -7.04 1.61
C THR A 16 -25.47 -5.81 1.34
N MET A 17 -26.24 -5.79 0.25
CA MET A 17 -27.06 -4.64 -0.12
C MET A 17 -28.32 -4.42 0.76
N VAL A 18 -28.44 -5.10 1.88
CA VAL A 18 -29.53 -4.90 2.84
C VAL A 18 -29.00 -4.29 4.16
N ALA A 19 -27.90 -3.55 4.09
CA ALA A 19 -27.37 -2.86 5.25
C ALA A 19 -28.25 -1.66 5.58
N GLN A 20 -29.03 -1.75 6.66
CA GLN A 20 -29.91 -0.67 7.15
C GLN A 20 -29.12 0.51 7.75
N ASP A 21 -27.82 0.39 7.99
CA ASP A 21 -27.06 1.33 8.81
C ASP A 21 -26.30 2.42 8.02
N GLY A 22 -26.08 2.23 6.75
CA GLY A 22 -25.70 3.32 5.84
C GLY A 22 -24.34 3.21 5.12
N LEU A 23 -24.20 4.08 4.15
CA LEU A 23 -22.99 4.29 3.36
C LEU A 23 -22.22 5.48 3.94
N PHE A 24 -20.94 5.27 4.23
CA PHE A 24 -20.05 6.28 4.77
C PHE A 24 -18.95 6.61 3.77
N MET A 25 -18.70 7.91 3.61
CA MET A 25 -17.53 8.39 2.88
C MET A 25 -16.63 9.18 3.83
N GLY A 26 -15.34 8.91 3.79
CA GLY A 26 -14.40 9.48 4.74
C GLY A 26 -13.09 9.93 4.14
N LEU A 27 -12.45 10.82 4.90
CA LEU A 27 -11.08 11.25 4.71
C LEU A 27 -10.25 10.83 5.91
N GLY A 28 -9.06 10.33 5.66
CA GLY A 28 -8.16 9.88 6.70
C GLY A 28 -6.76 10.41 6.54
N VAL A 29 -6.05 10.44 7.66
CA VAL A 29 -4.62 10.73 7.75
C VAL A 29 -3.96 9.67 8.62
N GLY A 30 -2.66 9.46 8.43
CA GLY A 30 -1.98 8.44 9.20
C GLY A 30 -0.46 8.45 9.06
N ALA A 31 0.15 7.43 9.66
CA ALA A 31 1.58 7.17 9.52
C ALA A 31 1.85 5.66 9.55
N ALA A 32 2.78 5.23 8.73
CA ALA A 32 3.27 3.85 8.70
C ALA A 32 4.67 3.79 9.30
N PHE A 33 4.81 2.96 10.32
CA PHE A 33 6.05 2.75 11.06
C PHE A 33 6.68 1.45 10.59
N PRO A 34 7.89 1.48 10.03
CA PRO A 34 8.59 0.27 9.63
C PRO A 34 9.03 -0.54 10.86
N LEU A 35 8.90 -1.85 10.78
CA LEU A 35 9.27 -2.78 11.84
C LEU A 35 10.41 -3.70 11.36
N GLY A 36 11.28 -4.10 12.29
CA GLY A 36 12.39 -5.02 12.00
C GLY A 36 13.45 -4.41 11.06
N GLU A 37 13.80 -5.13 10.01
CA GLU A 37 14.86 -4.75 9.06
C GLU A 37 14.53 -3.51 8.22
N ASN A 38 13.28 -3.07 8.21
CA ASN A 38 12.82 -1.90 7.42
C ASN A 38 13.03 -0.54 8.09
N GLN A 39 13.60 -0.49 9.27
CA GLN A 39 13.82 0.77 9.99
C GLN A 39 14.62 1.82 9.18
N GLN A 40 15.40 1.37 8.19
CA GLN A 40 16.15 2.25 7.31
C GLN A 40 15.26 3.11 6.38
N VAL A 41 14.03 2.67 6.12
CA VAL A 41 13.08 3.44 5.29
C VAL A 41 12.52 4.66 6.04
N GLY A 42 12.55 4.63 7.37
CA GLY A 42 11.96 5.66 8.20
C GLY A 42 10.43 5.63 8.21
N VAL A 43 9.84 6.55 8.96
CA VAL A 43 8.38 6.68 9.06
C VAL A 43 7.82 7.23 7.75
N MET A 44 6.81 6.57 7.22
CA MET A 44 6.05 7.04 6.05
C MET A 44 4.77 7.74 6.52
N LEU A 45 4.56 8.96 6.06
CA LEU A 45 3.32 9.67 6.31
C LEU A 45 2.24 9.26 5.30
N ASN A 46 1.02 9.10 5.77
CA ASN A 46 -0.17 9.04 4.93
C ASN A 46 -0.92 10.38 5.08
N PRO A 47 -0.61 11.38 4.24
CA PRO A 47 -1.17 12.70 4.38
C PRO A 47 -2.66 12.75 4.01
N VAL A 48 -3.10 11.82 3.20
CA VAL A 48 -4.51 11.70 2.81
C VAL A 48 -4.85 10.28 2.39
N SER A 49 -5.99 9.80 2.86
CA SER A 49 -6.68 8.63 2.35
C SER A 49 -8.17 8.93 2.19
N VAL A 50 -8.80 8.26 1.23
CA VAL A 50 -10.23 8.32 0.99
C VAL A 50 -10.80 6.94 1.28
N SER A 51 -11.92 6.88 2.00
CA SER A 51 -12.61 5.62 2.30
C SER A 51 -14.07 5.69 1.87
N LEU A 52 -14.57 4.56 1.38
CA LEU A 52 -15.98 4.30 1.11
C LEU A 52 -16.35 3.03 1.87
N GLN A 53 -17.29 3.11 2.79
CA GLN A 53 -17.60 2.03 3.72
C GLN A 53 -19.10 1.80 3.81
N LEU A 54 -19.49 0.54 3.88
CA LEU A 54 -20.83 0.09 4.24
C LEU A 54 -20.80 -0.35 5.69
N GLY A 55 -21.59 0.31 6.54
CA GLY A 55 -21.74 -0.04 7.94
C GLY A 55 -23.02 -0.85 8.17
N HIS A 56 -22.92 -1.87 9.00
CA HIS A 56 -24.06 -2.67 9.46
C HIS A 56 -23.74 -3.26 10.84
N GLU A 57 -24.56 -2.92 11.84
CA GLU A 57 -24.44 -3.42 13.22
C GLU A 57 -22.99 -3.38 13.75
N GLY A 58 -22.35 -2.20 13.67
CA GLY A 58 -20.96 -2.01 14.14
C GLY A 58 -19.87 -2.64 13.25
N SER A 59 -20.25 -3.46 12.25
CA SER A 59 -19.33 -3.99 11.24
C SER A 59 -19.18 -3.00 10.09
N PHE A 60 -17.98 -2.91 9.51
CA PHE A 60 -17.73 -2.04 8.36
C PHE A 60 -17.00 -2.83 7.28
N LEU A 61 -17.55 -2.80 6.06
CA LEU A 61 -16.88 -3.28 4.85
C LEU A 61 -16.60 -2.09 3.97
N GLY A 62 -15.34 -1.87 3.61
CA GLY A 62 -14.99 -0.68 2.86
C GLY A 62 -13.79 -0.82 1.94
N LEU A 63 -13.68 0.16 1.06
CA LEU A 63 -12.53 0.36 0.20
C LEU A 63 -11.83 1.64 0.64
N THR A 64 -10.54 1.54 0.90
CA THR A 64 -9.69 2.68 1.25
C THR A 64 -8.55 2.82 0.27
N ALA A 65 -8.35 4.03 -0.24
CA ALA A 65 -7.20 4.39 -1.07
C ALA A 65 -6.44 5.56 -0.44
N GLY A 66 -5.12 5.56 -0.51
CA GLY A 66 -4.32 6.63 0.07
C GLY A 66 -2.90 6.70 -0.46
N PHE A 67 -2.20 7.76 -0.04
CA PHE A 67 -0.82 8.02 -0.40
C PHE A 67 0.11 7.77 0.78
N LEU A 68 1.34 7.34 0.47
CA LEU A 68 2.44 7.20 1.42
C LEU A 68 3.60 8.07 0.96
N ILE A 69 4.19 8.81 1.86
CA ILE A 69 5.33 9.68 1.56
C ILE A 69 6.38 9.54 2.67
N ALA A 70 7.61 9.26 2.27
CA ALA A 70 8.77 9.37 3.15
C ALA A 70 9.81 10.28 2.51
N SER A 71 10.14 11.39 3.17
CA SER A 71 11.05 12.41 2.64
C SER A 71 12.52 11.99 2.67
N LYS A 72 12.87 11.03 3.51
CA LYS A 72 14.24 10.53 3.67
C LYS A 72 14.19 9.02 3.90
N SER A 73 14.74 8.28 2.95
CA SER A 73 15.10 6.87 3.12
C SER A 73 16.62 6.77 3.02
N GLN A 74 17.27 6.23 4.03
CA GLN A 74 18.71 5.92 4.02
C GLN A 74 18.99 4.54 3.41
N TYR A 75 18.07 4.10 2.58
CA TYR A 75 18.11 2.80 1.98
C TYR A 75 18.80 2.88 0.62
N PRO A 76 19.88 2.13 0.35
CA PRO A 76 20.52 2.13 -0.93
C PRO A 76 19.59 1.52 -1.99
N VAL A 77 19.27 2.29 -3.01
CA VAL A 77 18.45 1.87 -4.14
C VAL A 77 19.32 1.83 -5.39
N HIS A 78 19.22 0.72 -6.12
CA HIS A 78 19.92 0.55 -7.38
C HIS A 78 19.02 1.00 -8.52
N TYR A 79 19.54 1.86 -9.35
CA TYR A 79 18.92 2.35 -10.56
C TYR A 79 19.70 1.82 -11.76
N GLN A 80 19.03 1.68 -12.88
CA GLN A 80 19.64 1.31 -14.14
C GLN A 80 19.22 2.29 -15.24
N ARG A 81 20.09 2.44 -16.21
CA ARG A 81 19.87 3.21 -17.42
C ARG A 81 20.17 2.33 -18.61
N ASP A 82 19.29 2.29 -19.58
CA ASP A 82 19.57 1.71 -20.88
C ASP A 82 20.52 2.66 -21.63
N THR A 83 21.71 2.18 -22.00
CA THR A 83 22.69 2.96 -22.77
C THR A 83 22.31 3.09 -24.24
N GLY A 84 21.31 2.35 -24.71
CA GLY A 84 20.97 2.21 -26.12
C GLY A 84 21.92 1.26 -26.88
N GLU A 85 22.98 0.78 -26.22
CA GLU A 85 23.93 -0.16 -26.79
C GLU A 85 23.52 -1.61 -26.52
N LYS A 86 23.99 -2.53 -27.35
CA LYS A 86 23.73 -3.96 -27.19
C LYS A 86 25.02 -4.69 -26.86
N LYS A 87 24.94 -5.51 -25.80
CA LYS A 87 25.98 -6.49 -25.49
C LYS A 87 25.64 -7.79 -26.18
N TYR A 88 26.60 -8.33 -26.93
CA TYR A 88 26.48 -9.65 -27.53
C TYR A 88 27.04 -10.71 -26.58
N VAL A 89 26.22 -11.67 -26.24
CA VAL A 89 26.57 -12.80 -25.35
C VAL A 89 26.36 -14.09 -26.13
N TYR A 90 27.36 -14.95 -26.12
CA TYR A 90 27.23 -16.27 -26.70
C TYR A 90 26.43 -17.19 -25.75
N ASP A 91 25.30 -17.68 -26.23
CA ASP A 91 24.48 -18.64 -25.51
C ASP A 91 24.95 -20.07 -25.83
N TYR A 92 25.69 -20.65 -24.92
CA TYR A 92 26.24 -22.00 -25.09
C TYR A 92 25.16 -23.08 -25.23
N THR A 93 23.96 -22.84 -24.71
CA THR A 93 22.84 -23.80 -24.79
C THR A 93 22.21 -23.80 -26.17
N LYS A 94 22.23 -22.68 -26.87
CA LYS A 94 21.66 -22.50 -28.19
C LYS A 94 22.72 -22.51 -29.31
N GLY A 95 24.01 -22.46 -28.95
CA GLY A 95 25.11 -22.37 -29.91
C GLY A 95 25.10 -21.09 -30.76
N ALA A 96 24.51 -19.99 -30.26
CA ALA A 96 24.29 -18.78 -31.01
C ALA A 96 24.59 -17.52 -30.18
N PHE A 97 24.95 -16.42 -30.85
CA PHE A 97 25.03 -15.12 -30.20
C PHE A 97 23.63 -14.54 -30.01
N SER A 98 23.34 -14.12 -28.77
CA SER A 98 22.16 -13.34 -28.41
C SER A 98 22.57 -11.90 -28.13
N SER A 99 21.74 -10.93 -28.51
CA SER A 99 21.95 -9.53 -28.14
C SER A 99 21.07 -9.19 -26.92
N ALA A 100 21.68 -8.60 -25.90
CA ALA A 100 20.99 -8.06 -24.74
C ALA A 100 21.29 -6.55 -24.63
N PRO A 101 20.35 -5.74 -24.15
CA PRO A 101 20.62 -4.32 -23.88
C PRO A 101 21.72 -4.18 -22.82
N LEU A 102 22.57 -3.18 -23.01
CA LEU A 102 23.62 -2.85 -22.05
C LEU A 102 23.07 -1.81 -21.07
N TYR A 103 23.09 -2.15 -19.79
CA TYR A 103 22.63 -1.26 -18.73
C TYR A 103 23.82 -0.73 -17.93
N GLU A 104 23.78 0.56 -17.66
CA GLU A 104 24.65 1.22 -16.70
C GLU A 104 23.94 1.25 -15.34
N HIS A 105 24.66 0.90 -14.25
CA HIS A 105 24.10 0.75 -12.91
C HIS A 105 24.57 1.89 -12.00
N PHE A 106 23.64 2.45 -11.26
CA PHE A 106 23.88 3.51 -10.28
C PHE A 106 23.29 3.11 -8.93
N THR A 107 23.92 3.53 -7.87
CA THR A 107 23.40 3.34 -6.51
C THR A 107 23.19 4.70 -5.86
N SER A 108 21.99 4.94 -5.32
CA SER A 108 21.68 6.11 -4.51
C SER A 108 21.48 5.67 -3.07
N GLU A 109 22.20 6.31 -2.15
CA GLU A 109 22.10 6.04 -0.71
C GLU A 109 20.98 6.84 -0.05
N LYS A 110 20.63 7.99 -0.64
CA LYS A 110 19.55 8.86 -0.16
C LYS A 110 18.42 8.88 -1.17
N ASN A 111 17.25 8.48 -0.74
CA ASN A 111 16.08 8.42 -1.60
C ASN A 111 14.87 9.07 -0.93
N SER A 112 13.94 9.60 -1.72
CA SER A 112 12.57 9.80 -1.29
C SER A 112 11.72 8.62 -1.74
N LEU A 113 10.72 8.31 -0.95
CA LEU A 113 9.75 7.28 -1.26
C LEU A 113 8.37 7.93 -1.38
N SER A 114 7.67 7.61 -2.44
CA SER A 114 6.26 7.89 -2.60
C SER A 114 5.53 6.60 -2.93
N GLY A 115 4.27 6.48 -2.49
CA GLY A 115 3.50 5.29 -2.76
C GLY A 115 2.01 5.55 -2.75
N VAL A 116 1.28 4.60 -3.30
CA VAL A 116 -0.17 4.54 -3.27
C VAL A 116 -0.60 3.18 -2.75
N PHE A 117 -1.68 3.15 -1.99
CA PHE A 117 -2.29 1.89 -1.59
C PHE A 117 -3.79 1.90 -1.85
N VAL A 118 -4.33 0.72 -2.09
CA VAL A 118 -5.76 0.46 -2.17
C VAL A 118 -6.06 -0.81 -1.38
N LEU A 119 -6.93 -0.69 -0.38
CA LEU A 119 -7.26 -1.75 0.56
C LEU A 119 -8.76 -2.00 0.57
N LEU A 120 -9.16 -3.25 0.48
CA LEU A 120 -10.46 -3.73 0.91
C LEU A 120 -10.34 -4.06 2.38
N GLU A 121 -11.16 -3.43 3.22
CA GLU A 121 -11.09 -3.50 4.67
C GLU A 121 -12.40 -4.05 5.23
N TYR A 122 -12.30 -4.96 6.19
CA TYR A 122 -13.46 -5.47 6.92
C TYR A 122 -13.19 -5.39 8.41
N THR A 123 -14.11 -4.73 9.14
CA THR A 123 -14.08 -4.62 10.59
C THR A 123 -15.21 -5.45 11.19
N LEU A 124 -14.85 -6.35 12.10
CA LEU A 124 -15.80 -7.15 12.87
C LEU A 124 -15.78 -6.68 14.33
N PRO A 125 -16.89 -6.15 14.86
CA PRO A 125 -16.96 -5.71 16.25
C PRO A 125 -16.85 -6.92 17.17
N PHE A 126 -16.14 -6.78 18.26
CA PHE A 126 -16.09 -7.75 19.36
C PHE A 126 -16.49 -7.13 20.70
N TRP A 127 -16.58 -5.80 20.75
CA TRP A 127 -17.14 -5.05 21.86
C TRP A 127 -17.80 -3.78 21.33
N GLU A 128 -19.03 -3.52 21.76
CA GLU A 128 -19.82 -2.40 21.28
C GLU A 128 -20.72 -1.83 22.39
N ASN A 129 -21.00 -0.56 22.30
CA ASN A 129 -22.07 0.12 22.98
C ASN A 129 -22.72 1.14 22.02
N GLU A 130 -23.69 1.92 22.47
CA GLU A 130 -24.50 2.83 21.65
C GLU A 130 -23.67 3.80 20.75
N GLN A 131 -22.46 4.15 21.14
CA GLN A 131 -21.64 5.15 20.42
C GLN A 131 -20.22 4.70 20.11
N TYR A 132 -19.82 3.53 20.60
CA TYR A 132 -18.45 3.09 20.51
C TYR A 132 -18.34 1.62 20.14
N HIS A 133 -17.55 1.32 19.14
CA HIS A 133 -17.29 -0.04 18.69
C HIS A 133 -15.78 -0.30 18.63
N LEU A 134 -15.36 -1.41 19.22
CA LEU A 134 -14.00 -1.94 19.09
C LEU A 134 -14.06 -3.23 18.30
N GLY A 135 -13.34 -3.29 17.19
CA GLY A 135 -13.38 -4.44 16.29
C GLY A 135 -12.01 -4.89 15.80
N GLY A 136 -11.97 -6.14 15.38
CA GLY A 136 -10.87 -6.69 14.62
C GLY A 136 -10.95 -6.19 13.16
N LEU A 137 -9.82 -5.76 12.60
CA LEU A 137 -9.72 -5.24 11.24
C LEU A 137 -8.86 -6.18 10.39
N VAL A 138 -9.42 -6.60 9.27
CA VAL A 138 -8.73 -7.38 8.26
C VAL A 138 -8.69 -6.58 6.96
N SER A 139 -7.53 -6.52 6.32
CA SER A 139 -7.39 -5.79 5.06
C SER A 139 -6.60 -6.60 4.06
N ILE A 140 -7.03 -6.50 2.79
CA ILE A 140 -6.32 -7.07 1.64
C ILE A 140 -6.31 -6.04 0.50
N GLY A 141 -5.21 -5.95 -0.21
CA GLY A 141 -5.16 -5.00 -1.32
C GLY A 141 -3.82 -4.93 -2.02
N GLY A 142 -3.55 -3.78 -2.61
CA GLY A 142 -2.31 -3.48 -3.31
C GLY A 142 -1.63 -2.23 -2.77
N CYS A 143 -0.30 -2.26 -2.78
CA CYS A 143 0.53 -1.10 -2.49
C CYS A 143 1.59 -0.97 -3.58
N GLY A 144 1.65 0.19 -4.21
CA GLY A 144 2.70 0.57 -5.16
C GLY A 144 3.62 1.59 -4.52
N VAL A 145 4.92 1.41 -4.64
CA VAL A 145 5.93 2.35 -4.15
C VAL A 145 6.91 2.72 -5.25
N SER A 146 7.34 3.96 -5.25
CA SER A 146 8.35 4.52 -6.15
C SER A 146 9.43 5.19 -5.33
N PHE A 147 10.69 4.98 -5.72
CA PHE A 147 11.85 5.62 -5.13
C PHE A 147 12.45 6.61 -6.11
N GLU A 148 12.81 7.79 -5.60
CA GLU A 148 13.52 8.81 -6.37
C GLU A 148 14.86 9.12 -5.69
N PRO A 149 15.99 9.15 -6.45
CA PRO A 149 17.29 9.45 -5.90
C PRO A 149 17.36 10.90 -5.43
N LYS A 150 18.05 11.13 -4.30
CA LYS A 150 18.29 12.47 -3.73
C LYS A 150 19.78 12.80 -3.63
N ASP A 151 20.65 11.89 -4.06
CA ASP A 151 22.09 12.14 -4.10
C ASP A 151 22.45 13.15 -5.20
N GLU A 152 23.43 14.00 -4.93
CA GLU A 152 23.94 14.95 -5.90
C GLU A 152 24.50 14.20 -7.11
N GLY A 153 24.10 14.64 -8.32
CA GLY A 153 24.46 13.98 -9.57
C GLY A 153 23.48 12.89 -10.04
N LEU A 154 22.60 12.39 -9.20
CA LEU A 154 21.54 11.44 -9.58
C LEU A 154 20.14 12.07 -9.57
N LYS A 155 19.89 13.04 -8.68
CA LYS A 155 18.56 13.65 -8.46
C LYS A 155 17.95 14.30 -9.71
N ASP A 156 18.80 14.80 -10.62
CA ASP A 156 18.35 15.52 -11.82
C ASP A 156 18.34 14.63 -13.08
N ARG A 157 18.71 13.37 -12.93
CA ARG A 157 18.77 12.42 -14.05
C ARG A 157 17.40 11.81 -14.33
N LYS A 158 16.77 12.30 -15.40
CA LYS A 158 15.46 11.80 -15.88
C LYS A 158 15.55 10.52 -16.71
N ASP A 159 16.77 10.12 -17.04
CA ASP A 159 17.09 8.96 -17.88
C ASP A 159 17.24 7.66 -17.08
N LEU A 160 17.14 7.73 -15.75
CA LEU A 160 17.12 6.56 -14.88
C LEU A 160 15.76 5.90 -14.89
N ASP A 161 15.74 4.58 -15.01
CA ASP A 161 14.51 3.81 -14.86
C ASP A 161 13.90 4.06 -13.49
N LYS A 162 12.59 4.37 -13.48
CA LYS A 162 11.85 4.53 -12.23
C LYS A 162 11.79 3.20 -11.50
N ASN A 163 12.21 3.22 -10.26
CA ASN A 163 12.13 2.04 -9.41
C ASN A 163 10.74 1.93 -8.78
N GLU A 164 9.78 1.51 -9.60
CA GLU A 164 8.38 1.35 -9.22
C GLU A 164 8.06 -0.12 -8.95
N LYS A 165 7.40 -0.41 -7.84
CA LYS A 165 7.01 -1.77 -7.47
C LYS A 165 5.59 -1.78 -6.91
N THR A 166 4.77 -2.69 -7.43
CA THR A 166 3.41 -2.92 -6.95
C THR A 166 3.31 -4.30 -6.31
N ARG A 167 2.63 -4.40 -5.18
CA ARG A 167 2.48 -5.64 -4.42
C ARG A 167 1.12 -5.80 -3.82
N MET A 168 0.74 -7.06 -3.65
CA MET A 168 -0.35 -7.41 -2.77
C MET A 168 0.10 -7.29 -1.31
N VAL A 169 -0.77 -6.73 -0.50
CA VAL A 169 -0.59 -6.57 0.94
C VAL A 169 -1.76 -7.21 1.67
N PHE A 170 -1.46 -7.77 2.82
CA PHE A 170 -2.44 -8.29 3.75
C PHE A 170 -2.18 -7.63 5.11
N ALA A 171 -3.21 -7.21 5.80
CA ALA A 171 -3.06 -6.60 7.12
C ALA A 171 -4.10 -7.13 8.11
N LEU A 172 -3.66 -7.23 9.36
CA LEU A 172 -4.50 -7.50 10.51
C LEU A 172 -4.36 -6.36 11.50
N GLY A 173 -5.45 -6.02 12.16
CA GLY A 173 -5.40 -4.91 13.10
C GLY A 173 -6.61 -4.82 14.00
N VAL A 174 -6.69 -3.66 14.64
CA VAL A 174 -7.82 -3.26 15.46
C VAL A 174 -8.32 -1.91 15.00
N GLN A 175 -9.61 -1.69 15.12
CA GLN A 175 -10.27 -0.43 14.81
C GLN A 175 -11.19 -0.03 15.94
N ASN A 176 -11.02 1.19 16.41
CA ASN A 176 -11.96 1.87 17.29
C ASN A 176 -12.83 2.78 16.43
N THR A 177 -14.14 2.66 16.56
CA THR A 177 -15.12 3.51 15.87
C THR A 177 -15.94 4.25 16.90
N PHE A 178 -16.03 5.56 16.76
CA PHE A 178 -16.91 6.43 17.54
C PHE A 178 -18.01 6.94 16.61
N GLU A 179 -19.26 6.67 16.95
CA GLU A 179 -20.42 7.11 16.19
C GLU A 179 -20.95 8.43 16.76
N LEU A 180 -21.16 9.40 15.88
CA LEU A 180 -21.71 10.72 16.18
C LEU A 180 -22.85 10.97 15.19
N GLU A 181 -24.08 10.82 15.58
CA GLU A 181 -25.30 11.01 14.77
C GLU A 181 -25.17 10.71 13.24
N ARG A 182 -24.45 11.58 12.51
CA ARG A 182 -24.23 11.50 11.06
C ARG A 182 -22.77 11.26 10.66
N HIS A 183 -21.88 11.14 11.64
CA HIS A 183 -20.45 11.01 11.39
C HIS A 183 -19.89 9.85 12.19
N ILE A 184 -18.80 9.30 11.69
CA ILE A 184 -17.99 8.35 12.45
C ILE A 184 -16.53 8.81 12.45
N ILE A 185 -15.86 8.59 13.57
CA ILE A 185 -14.41 8.75 13.71
C ILE A 185 -13.84 7.36 13.94
N GLN A 186 -12.90 6.95 13.09
CA GLN A 186 -12.26 5.66 13.18
C GLN A 186 -10.78 5.82 13.44
N LEU A 187 -10.30 5.14 14.47
CA LEU A 187 -8.88 4.99 14.79
C LEU A 187 -8.50 3.55 14.46
N SER A 188 -7.66 3.35 13.46
CA SER A 188 -7.18 2.02 13.07
C SER A 188 -5.69 1.86 13.33
N LEU A 189 -5.32 0.67 13.80
CA LEU A 189 -3.94 0.21 13.95
C LEU A 189 -3.82 -1.11 13.20
N GLN A 190 -3.06 -1.13 12.12
CA GLN A 190 -2.94 -2.26 11.22
C GLN A 190 -1.49 -2.72 11.11
N TYR A 191 -1.28 -4.02 11.27
CA TYR A 191 0.00 -4.66 11.03
C TYR A 191 0.01 -5.25 9.62
N PHE A 192 0.81 -4.64 8.76
CA PHE A 192 0.96 -5.05 7.37
C PHE A 192 1.96 -6.19 7.25
N LEU A 193 1.46 -7.33 6.80
CA LEU A 193 2.27 -8.47 6.40
C LEU A 193 2.62 -8.29 4.92
N GLN A 194 3.79 -7.79 4.64
CA GLN A 194 4.31 -7.81 3.29
C GLN A 194 5.15 -9.07 3.12
N ASN A 195 4.83 -9.88 2.14
CA ASN A 195 5.74 -10.93 1.69
C ASN A 195 6.59 -10.37 0.53
N PRO A 196 7.80 -9.96 0.79
CA PRO A 196 8.53 -9.11 -0.11
C PRO A 196 9.73 -9.83 -0.67
N THR A 197 9.54 -10.55 -1.71
CA THR A 197 10.62 -10.71 -2.67
C THR A 197 10.41 -9.69 -3.77
N LEU A 198 10.95 -8.47 -3.60
CA LEU A 198 11.20 -7.56 -4.70
C LEU A 198 12.30 -8.21 -5.55
N SER A 199 11.89 -9.09 -6.48
CA SER A 199 12.83 -9.65 -7.45
C SER A 199 13.40 -8.51 -8.28
N GLY A 200 14.72 -8.34 -8.26
CA GLY A 200 15.47 -7.43 -9.11
C GLY A 200 15.99 -6.15 -8.45
N VAL A 201 15.64 -5.83 -7.22
CA VAL A 201 16.25 -4.74 -6.46
C VAL A 201 16.66 -5.27 -5.10
N THR A 202 17.94 -5.36 -4.88
CA THR A 202 18.48 -5.54 -3.54
C THR A 202 18.68 -4.15 -2.92
N PRO A 203 18.24 -3.95 -1.70
CA PRO A 203 17.71 -4.90 -0.77
C PRO A 203 16.18 -4.95 -0.85
N SER A 204 15.65 -6.10 -0.54
CA SER A 204 14.22 -6.28 -0.35
C SER A 204 13.72 -5.30 0.72
N LEU A 205 12.65 -4.55 0.47
CA LEU A 205 11.80 -3.99 1.52
C LEU A 205 11.19 -5.18 2.29
N LYS A 206 12.05 -6.00 2.89
CA LYS A 206 11.64 -7.11 3.75
C LYS A 206 11.17 -6.50 5.04
N GLY A 207 9.88 -6.50 5.27
CA GLY A 207 9.45 -6.17 6.59
C GLY A 207 8.03 -5.73 6.67
N ASN A 208 7.60 -5.76 7.88
CA ASN A 208 6.25 -5.43 8.26
C ASN A 208 6.18 -3.95 8.60
N TYR A 209 4.99 -3.39 8.44
CA TYR A 209 4.70 -2.02 8.80
C TYR A 209 3.53 -2.00 9.76
N LEU A 210 3.57 -1.07 10.70
CA LEU A 210 2.44 -0.73 11.55
C LEU A 210 1.83 0.57 11.00
N LEU A 211 0.64 0.50 10.41
CA LEU A 211 -0.09 1.67 9.94
C LEU A 211 -1.07 2.13 11.02
N MET A 212 -0.88 3.35 11.50
CA MET A 212 -1.87 4.07 12.30
C MET A 212 -2.62 5.05 11.41
N ARG A 213 -3.95 5.04 11.47
CA ARG A 213 -4.79 5.94 10.67
C ARG A 213 -5.96 6.44 11.48
N VAL A 214 -6.27 7.72 11.32
CA VAL A 214 -7.51 8.35 11.79
C VAL A 214 -8.34 8.67 10.56
N THR A 215 -9.58 8.24 10.54
CA THR A 215 -10.53 8.52 9.45
C THR A 215 -11.75 9.21 10.03
N PHE A 216 -12.16 10.28 9.40
CA PHE A 216 -13.41 10.98 9.66
C PHE A 216 -14.35 10.74 8.47
N SER A 217 -15.51 10.17 8.72
CA SER A 217 -16.48 9.82 7.68
C SER A 217 -17.85 10.39 7.97
N GLY A 218 -18.51 10.87 6.95
CA GLY A 218 -19.91 11.30 6.99
C GLY A 218 -20.82 10.21 6.43
N ARG A 219 -22.00 10.05 7.03
CA ARG A 219 -23.06 9.18 6.52
C ARG A 219 -23.69 9.86 5.30
N TRP A 220 -23.63 9.21 4.16
CA TRP A 220 -24.21 9.74 2.92
C TRP A 220 -25.66 9.27 2.74
N TRP A 221 -25.98 8.03 3.14
CA TRP A 221 -27.29 7.43 2.99
C TRP A 221 -27.62 6.57 4.23
N SER A 222 -28.85 6.69 4.72
CA SER A 222 -29.44 5.87 5.78
C SER A 222 -30.70 5.19 5.26
#